data_3f0cd921627fc529043650db3a7b0534
#
_entry.id   3f0cd921627fc529043650db3a7b0534
#
_cell.length_a   1.000
_cell.length_b   1.000
_cell.length_c   1.000
_cell.angle_alpha   90.00
_cell.angle_beta   90.00
_cell.angle_gamma   90.00
#
_symmetry.space_group_name_H-M   'P 1'
#
loop_
_entity.id
_entity.type
_entity.pdbx_description
1 polymer ?
#
loop_
_entity_poly.entity_id
_entity_poly.type
_entity_poly.pdbx_seq_one_letter_code
_entity_poly.pdbx_strand_id
1 'polypeptide(L)'
;MAQLWGGRFTKQTDQMVFDFNASITFDKRLFHEDVTGSIVHATMLAKQGILTEEEKKSIVEGLTGILEDVDAGTLTIDETQEDIHSFVEATLIDRIGDAGKKLHTGRSRNDQVALDMRLYTRTRVAETDGLLEKLLEVILDTMENNLETYMPGFTHLQKAQPITLAHHYGAYFEMFKRDRQRLADIYKRMNYCPLGAGALAGTTYPLDREYTARLLRFEGPTLNSIDSVADRDYLIEFLSALSTIMMHLSRFSEEIIIWNSNEYQFVELDDAYSTGSSIMPQKKNPDIAELVRGKTGRVYGALMALLTTMKGLPLAYNKDMQEDKEMAFDAMDTAADCITLFTGMIKTMKFRKDRMAKSAMNGFTNATDAADYLVGKGVPFRDAHGIIGRLVLYCIEKDTSIDALSLKELRSISDKFEEDIYDAVSLKTCVEKRLTVGAPGAEMMKRVIEKNKEYLKTNAIEVYQQSLEDRLPQ
;
A
#
# COMPACT_ATOMS: atom_id res chain seq x y z
N MET A 1 10.64 37.86 17.00
CA MET A 1 10.62 37.34 15.62
C MET A 1 9.85 38.30 14.76
N ALA A 2 10.34 38.70 13.60
CA ALA A 2 9.59 39.56 12.67
C ALA A 2 8.59 38.66 11.92
N GLN A 3 7.31 38.84 12.17
CA GLN A 3 6.27 38.17 11.41
C GLN A 3 6.22 38.73 9.99
N LEU A 4 6.30 37.91 8.97
CA LEU A 4 6.31 38.28 7.56
C LEU A 4 4.99 38.99 7.13
N TRP A 5 3.90 38.92 7.94
CA TRP A 5 2.57 39.44 7.70
C TRP A 5 2.12 40.52 8.72
N GLY A 6 3.04 41.06 9.53
CA GLY A 6 2.74 41.94 10.67
C GLY A 6 2.22 43.35 10.39
N GLY A 7 2.20 43.85 9.13
CA GLY A 7 2.01 45.24 8.81
C GLY A 7 0.66 45.91 9.24
N ARG A 8 -0.41 45.12 9.46
CA ARG A 8 -1.73 45.61 9.90
C ARG A 8 -1.94 45.51 11.41
N PHE A 9 -1.14 44.66 12.09
CA PHE A 9 -1.40 44.33 13.50
C PHE A 9 -0.68 45.31 14.41
N THR A 10 -1.41 45.76 15.45
CA THR A 10 -0.92 46.72 16.43
C THR A 10 -0.45 46.10 17.74
N LYS A 11 -0.61 44.78 17.88
CA LYS A 11 -0.19 44.01 19.04
C LYS A 11 0.61 42.78 18.58
N GLN A 12 1.52 42.33 19.40
CA GLN A 12 2.22 41.05 19.20
C GLN A 12 1.23 39.91 19.41
N THR A 13 1.41 38.80 18.63
CA THR A 13 0.65 37.57 18.82
C THR A 13 1.00 36.96 20.18
N ASP A 14 0.00 36.49 20.90
CA ASP A 14 0.20 35.72 22.13
C ASP A 14 1.03 34.48 21.83
N GLN A 15 1.96 34.12 22.71
CA GLN A 15 2.86 32.99 22.47
C GLN A 15 2.11 31.67 22.34
N MET A 16 1.08 31.41 23.15
CA MET A 16 0.27 30.20 23.05
C MET A 16 -0.48 30.12 21.71
N VAL A 17 -0.95 31.26 21.20
CA VAL A 17 -1.61 31.34 19.87
C VAL A 17 -0.60 31.06 18.76
N PHE A 18 0.61 31.58 18.89
CA PHE A 18 1.69 31.28 17.94
C PHE A 18 2.02 29.78 17.92
N ASP A 19 2.29 29.20 19.08
CA ASP A 19 2.65 27.77 19.21
C ASP A 19 1.52 26.85 18.72
N PHE A 20 0.26 27.21 18.99
CA PHE A 20 -0.90 26.46 18.52
C PHE A 20 -1.09 26.50 16.99
N ASN A 21 -0.69 27.60 16.35
CA ASN A 21 -0.78 27.76 14.90
C ASN A 21 0.43 27.23 14.15
N ALA A 22 1.59 27.08 14.79
CA ALA A 22 2.81 26.64 14.17
C ALA A 22 2.71 25.19 13.68
N SER A 23 3.27 24.92 12.50
CA SER A 23 3.27 23.58 11.87
C SER A 23 4.67 23.02 11.66
N ILE A 24 5.74 23.79 11.96
CA ILE A 24 7.13 23.43 11.68
C ILE A 24 7.52 22.05 12.24
N THR A 25 6.96 21.63 13.38
CA THR A 25 7.28 20.35 14.03
C THR A 25 6.97 19.14 13.17
N PHE A 26 5.97 19.23 12.27
CA PHE A 26 5.57 18.15 11.38
C PHE A 26 5.75 18.51 9.90
N ASP A 27 5.57 19.77 9.47
CA ASP A 27 5.70 20.16 8.06
C ASP A 27 7.14 20.30 7.59
N LYS A 28 8.14 20.32 8.50
CA LYS A 28 9.56 20.20 8.14
C LYS A 28 9.86 18.97 7.25
N ARG A 29 8.99 17.98 7.20
CA ARG A 29 9.06 16.83 6.28
C ARG A 29 8.89 17.24 4.82
N LEU A 30 8.32 18.40 4.54
CA LEU A 30 8.12 18.95 3.20
C LEU A 30 9.29 19.82 2.72
N PHE A 31 10.39 19.83 3.45
CA PHE A 31 11.55 20.69 3.18
C PHE A 31 12.07 20.54 1.75
N HIS A 32 12.25 19.32 1.26
CA HIS A 32 12.76 19.06 -0.09
C HIS A 32 11.78 19.50 -1.17
N GLU A 33 10.50 19.31 -0.94
CA GLU A 33 9.43 19.72 -1.83
C GLU A 33 9.33 21.24 -1.92
N ASP A 34 9.41 21.94 -0.77
CA ASP A 34 9.38 23.41 -0.72
C ASP A 34 10.56 24.02 -1.44
N VAL A 35 11.79 23.54 -1.19
CA VAL A 35 12.99 24.00 -1.89
C VAL A 35 12.89 23.75 -3.39
N THR A 36 12.46 22.55 -3.80
CA THR A 36 12.28 22.18 -5.21
C THR A 36 11.24 23.08 -5.89
N GLY A 37 10.09 23.26 -5.26
CA GLY A 37 9.02 24.15 -5.73
C GLY A 37 9.48 25.60 -5.88
N SER A 38 10.27 26.07 -4.89
CA SER A 38 10.82 27.43 -4.88
C SER A 38 11.87 27.65 -5.97
N ILE A 39 12.75 26.69 -6.24
CA ILE A 39 13.72 26.76 -7.37
C ILE A 39 13.01 26.86 -8.71
N VAL A 40 11.98 26.03 -8.91
CA VAL A 40 11.18 26.02 -10.14
C VAL A 40 10.39 27.33 -10.29
N HIS A 41 9.84 27.84 -9.19
CA HIS A 41 9.12 29.12 -9.19
C HIS A 41 10.04 30.28 -9.60
N ALA A 42 11.22 30.40 -8.99
CA ALA A 42 12.22 31.41 -9.37
C ALA A 42 12.63 31.30 -10.84
N THR A 43 12.82 30.09 -11.34
CA THR A 43 13.14 29.81 -12.75
C THR A 43 12.03 30.30 -13.69
N MET A 44 10.78 30.03 -13.33
CA MET A 44 9.62 30.52 -14.10
C MET A 44 9.49 32.04 -14.05
N LEU A 45 9.69 32.67 -12.89
CA LEU A 45 9.64 34.13 -12.75
C LEU A 45 10.68 34.83 -13.64
N ALA A 46 11.90 34.31 -13.74
CA ALA A 46 12.93 34.83 -14.61
C ALA A 46 12.56 34.67 -16.09
N LYS A 47 12.05 33.49 -16.48
CA LYS A 47 11.55 33.26 -17.85
C LYS A 47 10.48 34.28 -18.26
N GLN A 48 9.65 34.72 -17.33
CA GLN A 48 8.62 35.71 -17.53
C GLN A 48 9.11 37.17 -17.39
N GLY A 49 10.41 37.38 -17.16
CA GLY A 49 11.00 38.71 -16.99
C GLY A 49 10.61 39.43 -15.70
N ILE A 50 10.09 38.70 -14.72
CA ILE A 50 9.73 39.22 -13.38
C ILE A 50 10.99 39.31 -12.51
N LEU A 51 11.88 38.35 -12.64
CA LEU A 51 13.24 38.38 -12.08
C LEU A 51 14.27 38.55 -13.20
N THR A 52 15.40 39.16 -12.85
CA THR A 52 16.56 39.13 -13.77
C THR A 52 17.24 37.75 -13.70
N GLU A 53 18.09 37.42 -14.66
CA GLU A 53 18.87 36.19 -14.67
C GLU A 53 19.84 36.12 -13.47
N GLU A 54 20.42 37.26 -13.04
CA GLU A 54 21.28 37.37 -11.89
C GLU A 54 20.51 37.07 -10.59
N GLU A 55 19.31 37.63 -10.41
CA GLU A 55 18.44 37.38 -9.27
C GLU A 55 18.02 35.92 -9.21
N LYS A 56 17.59 35.32 -10.31
CA LYS A 56 17.28 33.89 -10.43
C LYS A 56 18.48 33.06 -10.00
N LYS A 57 19.66 33.34 -10.55
CA LYS A 57 20.90 32.60 -10.24
C LYS A 57 21.19 32.64 -8.75
N SER A 58 21.15 33.84 -8.15
CA SER A 58 21.39 34.03 -6.72
C SER A 58 20.39 33.24 -5.87
N ILE A 59 19.09 33.28 -6.22
CA ILE A 59 18.03 32.54 -5.50
C ILE A 59 18.24 31.03 -5.62
N VAL A 60 18.48 30.51 -6.83
CA VAL A 60 18.66 29.08 -7.06
C VAL A 60 19.91 28.56 -6.35
N GLU A 61 21.06 29.26 -6.45
CA GLU A 61 22.28 28.91 -5.74
C GLU A 61 22.09 28.97 -4.21
N GLY A 62 21.37 29.99 -3.70
CA GLY A 62 21.05 30.10 -2.27
C GLY A 62 20.18 28.96 -1.77
N LEU A 63 19.12 28.60 -2.50
CA LEU A 63 18.22 27.48 -2.15
C LEU A 63 18.95 26.13 -2.24
N THR A 64 19.77 25.92 -3.28
CA THR A 64 20.57 24.69 -3.42
C THR A 64 21.55 24.56 -2.27
N GLY A 65 22.22 25.64 -1.88
CA GLY A 65 23.12 25.63 -0.73
C GLY A 65 22.40 25.38 0.60
N ILE A 66 21.15 25.84 0.77
CA ILE A 66 20.32 25.51 1.95
C ILE A 66 20.00 24.03 1.98
N LEU A 67 19.63 23.45 0.82
CA LEU A 67 19.33 22.03 0.68
C LEU A 67 20.54 21.16 1.05
N GLU A 68 21.71 21.49 0.47
CA GLU A 68 22.96 20.78 0.73
C GLU A 68 23.38 20.85 2.20
N ASP A 69 23.24 22.01 2.83
CA ASP A 69 23.62 22.22 4.24
C ASP A 69 22.69 21.46 5.22
N VAL A 70 21.39 21.41 4.94
CA VAL A 70 20.44 20.63 5.77
C VAL A 70 20.72 19.14 5.59
N ASP A 71 20.91 18.66 4.36
CA ASP A 71 21.19 17.24 4.08
C ASP A 71 22.54 16.79 4.67
N ALA A 72 23.53 17.68 4.70
CA ALA A 72 24.82 17.44 5.36
C ALA A 72 24.78 17.58 6.89
N GLY A 73 23.67 18.06 7.45
CA GLY A 73 23.51 18.32 8.89
C GLY A 73 24.30 19.52 9.40
N THR A 74 24.81 20.39 8.52
CA THR A 74 25.54 21.63 8.87
C THR A 74 24.59 22.79 9.16
N LEU A 75 23.36 22.72 8.67
CA LEU A 75 22.26 23.61 8.99
C LEU A 75 21.09 22.81 9.61
N THR A 76 20.69 23.19 10.81
CA THR A 76 19.52 22.59 11.48
C THR A 76 18.28 23.44 11.21
N ILE A 77 17.16 22.80 10.91
CA ILE A 77 15.87 23.47 10.75
C ILE A 77 15.47 24.09 12.10
N ASP A 78 15.26 25.40 12.10
CA ASP A 78 14.87 26.15 13.30
C ASP A 78 13.38 25.97 13.60
N GLU A 79 13.05 25.09 14.53
CA GLU A 79 11.67 24.79 14.95
C GLU A 79 10.97 25.95 15.72
N THR A 80 11.63 27.10 15.89
CA THR A 80 10.98 28.31 16.44
C THR A 80 10.27 29.13 15.35
N GLN A 81 10.39 28.75 14.09
CA GLN A 81 9.64 29.36 12.98
C GLN A 81 8.17 28.85 12.96
N GLU A 82 7.31 29.57 12.24
CA GLU A 82 5.90 29.19 12.11
C GLU A 82 5.72 27.88 11.29
N ASP A 83 6.39 27.80 10.15
CA ASP A 83 6.33 26.69 9.21
C ASP A 83 7.65 26.52 8.45
N ILE A 84 7.80 25.43 7.70
CA ILE A 84 9.01 25.14 6.93
C ILE A 84 9.28 26.19 5.85
N HIS A 85 8.22 26.76 5.27
CA HIS A 85 8.33 27.78 4.24
C HIS A 85 8.94 29.08 4.79
N SER A 86 8.54 29.46 6.01
CA SER A 86 9.11 30.61 6.72
C SER A 86 10.60 30.40 7.04
N PHE A 87 10.97 29.18 7.44
CA PHE A 87 12.37 28.81 7.65
C PHE A 87 13.20 28.96 6.36
N VAL A 88 12.74 28.38 5.26
CA VAL A 88 13.45 28.43 3.97
C VAL A 88 13.57 29.88 3.47
N GLU A 89 12.48 30.64 3.52
CA GLU A 89 12.46 32.05 3.06
C GLU A 89 13.38 32.94 3.92
N ALA A 90 13.31 32.84 5.25
CA ALA A 90 14.16 33.61 6.16
C ALA A 90 15.65 33.25 5.96
N THR A 91 15.97 31.97 5.90
CA THR A 91 17.36 31.51 5.67
C THR A 91 17.91 31.99 4.32
N LEU A 92 17.06 31.96 3.27
CA LEU A 92 17.44 32.48 1.96
C LEU A 92 17.72 33.99 2.01
N ILE A 93 16.85 34.76 2.65
CA ILE A 93 17.04 36.22 2.80
C ILE A 93 18.33 36.53 3.58
N ASP A 94 18.62 35.80 4.63
CA ASP A 94 19.84 35.96 5.40
C ASP A 94 21.10 35.69 4.57
N ARG A 95 21.04 34.76 3.60
CA ARG A 95 22.15 34.40 2.71
C ARG A 95 22.37 35.39 1.56
N ILE A 96 21.30 35.83 0.92
CA ILE A 96 21.41 36.58 -0.35
C ILE A 96 20.74 37.96 -0.32
N GLY A 97 20.20 38.39 0.84
CA GLY A 97 19.63 39.72 1.03
C GLY A 97 18.36 39.99 0.21
N ASP A 98 18.28 41.19 -0.41
CA ASP A 98 17.05 41.66 -1.08
C ASP A 98 16.58 40.78 -2.26
N ALA A 99 17.47 40.06 -2.92
CA ALA A 99 17.10 39.12 -3.96
C ALA A 99 16.20 37.99 -3.40
N GLY A 100 16.48 37.53 -2.18
CA GLY A 100 15.68 36.49 -1.50
C GLY A 100 14.23 36.91 -1.24
N LYS A 101 13.99 38.20 -0.96
CA LYS A 101 12.63 38.75 -0.75
C LYS A 101 11.76 38.70 -2.00
N LYS A 102 12.35 38.58 -3.18
CA LYS A 102 11.62 38.50 -4.46
C LYS A 102 11.07 37.11 -4.76
N LEU A 103 11.53 36.08 -4.08
CA LEU A 103 11.10 34.70 -4.30
C LEU A 103 9.58 34.52 -4.14
N HIS A 104 8.95 35.25 -3.21
CA HIS A 104 7.51 35.14 -2.94
C HIS A 104 6.60 35.84 -3.97
N THR A 105 7.19 36.50 -5.00
CA THR A 105 6.41 37.24 -5.99
C THR A 105 5.44 36.35 -6.76
N GLY A 106 4.15 36.72 -6.75
CA GLY A 106 3.09 35.97 -7.46
C GLY A 106 2.70 34.64 -6.81
N ARG A 107 3.15 34.36 -5.60
CA ARG A 107 2.88 33.13 -4.83
C ARG A 107 2.12 33.45 -3.53
N SER A 108 1.30 32.50 -3.09
CA SER A 108 0.69 32.49 -1.77
C SER A 108 1.19 31.28 -0.99
N ARG A 109 1.14 31.33 0.35
CA ARG A 109 1.34 30.15 1.18
C ARG A 109 0.38 29.02 0.82
N ASN A 110 -0.84 29.35 0.36
CA ASN A 110 -1.87 28.36 0.02
C ASN A 110 -1.50 27.49 -1.18
N ASP A 111 -1.03 28.05 -2.29
CA ASP A 111 -0.60 27.27 -3.47
C ASP A 111 0.76 26.62 -3.26
N GLN A 112 1.62 27.22 -2.44
CA GLN A 112 2.91 26.65 -2.04
C GLN A 112 2.72 25.35 -1.24
N VAL A 113 1.96 25.35 -0.14
CA VAL A 113 1.72 24.15 0.65
C VAL A 113 0.92 23.08 -0.12
N ALA A 114 0.02 23.50 -1.00
CA ALA A 114 -0.72 22.57 -1.86
C ALA A 114 0.23 21.84 -2.84
N LEU A 115 1.23 22.55 -3.38
CA LEU A 115 2.27 21.94 -4.21
C LEU A 115 3.10 20.94 -3.43
N ASP A 116 3.61 21.33 -2.26
CA ASP A 116 4.52 20.51 -1.47
C ASP A 116 3.84 19.22 -1.03
N MET A 117 2.60 19.31 -0.57
CA MET A 117 1.80 18.12 -0.22
C MET A 117 1.58 17.19 -1.42
N ARG A 118 1.36 17.74 -2.63
CA ARG A 118 1.23 16.90 -3.83
C ARG A 118 2.53 16.24 -4.23
N LEU A 119 3.66 16.96 -4.19
CA LEU A 119 4.98 16.42 -4.49
C LEU A 119 5.33 15.30 -3.50
N TYR A 120 5.18 15.56 -2.21
CA TYR A 120 5.43 14.59 -1.15
C TYR A 120 4.54 13.34 -1.31
N THR A 121 3.23 13.54 -1.44
CA THR A 121 2.30 12.41 -1.59
C THR A 121 2.60 11.60 -2.85
N ARG A 122 2.96 12.26 -3.97
CA ARG A 122 3.34 11.60 -5.22
C ARG A 122 4.54 10.66 -5.02
N THR A 123 5.56 11.11 -4.30
CA THR A 123 6.72 10.30 -3.92
C THR A 123 6.30 9.11 -3.06
N ARG A 124 5.48 9.35 -2.04
CA ARG A 124 5.01 8.27 -1.13
C ARG A 124 4.13 7.23 -1.83
N VAL A 125 3.32 7.63 -2.83
CA VAL A 125 2.55 6.69 -3.66
C VAL A 125 3.49 5.78 -4.46
N ALA A 126 4.53 6.34 -5.10
CA ALA A 126 5.50 5.56 -5.87
C ALA A 126 6.34 4.62 -4.97
N GLU A 127 6.77 5.08 -3.81
CA GLU A 127 7.47 4.26 -2.82
C GLU A 127 6.60 3.09 -2.34
N THR A 128 5.32 3.35 -2.05
CA THR A 128 4.37 2.31 -1.63
C THR A 128 4.18 1.26 -2.73
N ASP A 129 4.09 1.67 -4.00
CA ASP A 129 4.01 0.75 -5.14
C ASP A 129 5.26 -0.13 -5.23
N GLY A 130 6.46 0.43 -5.06
CA GLY A 130 7.71 -0.33 -5.04
C GLY A 130 7.82 -1.30 -3.85
N LEU A 131 7.24 -0.97 -2.68
CA LEU A 131 7.15 -1.89 -1.55
C LEU A 131 6.19 -3.06 -1.84
N LEU A 132 5.05 -2.80 -2.47
CA LEU A 132 4.11 -3.84 -2.90
C LEU A 132 4.69 -4.73 -3.99
N GLU A 133 5.50 -4.18 -4.90
CA GLU A 133 6.22 -4.96 -5.90
C GLU A 133 7.12 -6.01 -5.25
N LYS A 134 7.96 -5.62 -4.28
CA LYS A 134 8.80 -6.53 -3.50
C LYS A 134 7.99 -7.60 -2.74
N LEU A 135 6.84 -7.22 -2.20
CA LEU A 135 5.92 -8.17 -1.55
C LEU A 135 5.38 -9.19 -2.56
N LEU A 136 4.97 -8.74 -3.74
CA LEU A 136 4.48 -9.61 -4.81
C LEU A 136 5.56 -10.55 -5.35
N GLU A 137 6.81 -10.11 -5.45
CA GLU A 137 7.96 -10.97 -5.80
C GLU A 137 8.11 -12.12 -4.80
N VAL A 138 8.04 -11.86 -3.50
CA VAL A 138 8.14 -12.89 -2.46
C VAL A 138 6.94 -13.85 -2.51
N ILE A 139 5.73 -13.33 -2.75
CA ILE A 139 4.53 -14.16 -2.91
C ILE A 139 4.69 -15.07 -4.13
N LEU A 140 5.16 -14.52 -5.25
CA LEU A 140 5.37 -15.26 -6.50
C LEU A 140 6.42 -16.36 -6.37
N ASP A 141 7.56 -16.07 -5.73
CA ASP A 141 8.60 -17.08 -5.41
C ASP A 141 8.02 -18.20 -4.53
N THR A 142 7.21 -17.84 -3.54
CA THR A 142 6.53 -18.83 -2.70
C THR A 142 5.58 -19.71 -3.51
N MET A 143 4.82 -19.13 -4.47
CA MET A 143 3.95 -19.89 -5.35
C MET A 143 4.74 -20.89 -6.22
N GLU A 144 5.83 -20.45 -6.83
CA GLU A 144 6.69 -21.31 -7.68
C GLU A 144 7.24 -22.52 -6.93
N ASN A 145 7.67 -22.32 -5.68
CA ASN A 145 8.30 -23.35 -4.86
C ASN A 145 7.28 -24.27 -4.13
N ASN A 146 5.97 -24.04 -4.31
CA ASN A 146 4.93 -24.75 -3.57
C ASN A 146 3.74 -25.21 -4.43
N LEU A 147 3.96 -25.51 -5.70
CA LEU A 147 2.93 -26.01 -6.62
C LEU A 147 2.31 -27.33 -6.16
N GLU A 148 3.08 -28.18 -5.49
CA GLU A 148 2.66 -29.49 -4.99
C GLU A 148 2.62 -29.56 -3.46
N THR A 149 2.61 -28.39 -2.78
CA THR A 149 2.40 -28.32 -1.34
C THR A 149 0.91 -28.32 -1.06
N TYR A 150 0.34 -29.50 -0.87
CA TYR A 150 -1.09 -29.70 -0.61
C TYR A 150 -1.47 -29.24 0.79
N MET A 151 -2.63 -28.57 0.90
CA MET A 151 -3.19 -28.11 2.17
C MET A 151 -4.72 -28.09 2.10
N PRO A 152 -5.41 -28.08 3.25
CA PRO A 152 -6.85 -27.87 3.23
C PRO A 152 -7.19 -26.42 2.87
N GLY A 153 -8.12 -26.22 1.97
CA GLY A 153 -8.83 -24.97 1.84
C GLY A 153 -9.95 -24.87 2.88
N PHE A 154 -10.22 -23.67 3.37
CA PHE A 154 -11.19 -23.43 4.44
C PHE A 154 -12.32 -22.51 3.98
N THR A 155 -13.55 -22.85 4.41
CA THR A 155 -14.68 -21.93 4.44
C THR A 155 -15.29 -22.01 5.84
N HIS A 156 -15.69 -20.87 6.43
CA HIS A 156 -16.20 -20.80 7.80
C HIS A 156 -15.24 -21.40 8.85
N LEU A 157 -13.92 -21.33 8.58
CA LEU A 157 -12.86 -22.02 9.36
C LEU A 157 -13.05 -23.55 9.44
N GLN A 158 -13.89 -24.13 8.60
CA GLN A 158 -14.03 -25.57 8.41
C GLN A 158 -13.26 -26.01 7.17
N LYS A 159 -12.64 -27.19 7.24
CA LYS A 159 -11.97 -27.80 6.09
C LYS A 159 -13.00 -28.05 4.98
N ALA A 160 -12.70 -27.61 3.77
CA ALA A 160 -13.62 -27.70 2.65
C ALA A 160 -13.08 -28.63 1.55
N GLN A 161 -12.17 -28.13 0.75
CA GLN A 161 -11.59 -28.88 -0.38
C GLN A 161 -10.05 -28.78 -0.33
N PRO A 162 -9.31 -29.75 -0.90
CA PRO A 162 -7.87 -29.65 -0.96
C PRO A 162 -7.44 -28.62 -2.01
N ILE A 163 -6.44 -27.83 -1.65
CA ILE A 163 -5.79 -26.82 -2.49
C ILE A 163 -4.27 -26.97 -2.39
N THR A 164 -3.52 -26.13 -3.10
CA THR A 164 -2.08 -25.98 -2.90
C THR A 164 -1.74 -24.67 -2.21
N LEU A 165 -0.58 -24.61 -1.57
CA LEU A 165 -0.06 -23.37 -1.00
C LEU A 165 0.15 -22.30 -2.08
N ALA A 166 0.57 -22.72 -3.28
CA ALA A 166 0.67 -21.84 -4.45
C ALA A 166 -0.69 -21.18 -4.79
N HIS A 167 -1.76 -21.95 -4.78
CA HIS A 167 -3.10 -21.44 -5.05
C HIS A 167 -3.56 -20.44 -3.97
N HIS A 168 -3.30 -20.74 -2.71
CA HIS A 168 -3.64 -19.87 -1.59
C HIS A 168 -2.89 -18.52 -1.66
N TYR A 169 -1.57 -18.56 -1.87
CA TYR A 169 -0.74 -17.36 -2.05
C TYR A 169 -1.14 -16.56 -3.28
N GLY A 170 -1.58 -17.23 -4.35
CA GLY A 170 -2.12 -16.57 -5.55
C GLY A 170 -3.32 -15.67 -5.27
N ALA A 171 -4.15 -15.99 -4.28
CA ALA A 171 -5.24 -15.11 -3.86
C ALA A 171 -4.75 -13.79 -3.29
N TYR A 172 -3.69 -13.81 -2.46
CA TYR A 172 -3.05 -12.60 -1.95
C TYR A 172 -2.30 -11.83 -3.05
N PHE A 173 -1.67 -12.53 -4.00
CA PHE A 173 -1.08 -11.88 -5.17
C PHE A 173 -2.13 -11.03 -5.90
N GLU A 174 -3.30 -11.56 -6.18
CA GLU A 174 -4.37 -10.82 -6.86
C GLU A 174 -4.92 -9.65 -6.02
N MET A 175 -4.91 -9.73 -4.68
CA MET A 175 -5.28 -8.62 -3.82
C MET A 175 -4.29 -7.46 -3.94
N PHE A 176 -3.00 -7.69 -3.73
CA PHE A 176 -1.97 -6.65 -3.79
C PHE A 176 -1.73 -6.12 -5.22
N LYS A 177 -1.94 -6.95 -6.24
CA LYS A 177 -1.97 -6.50 -7.64
C LYS A 177 -3.05 -5.43 -7.87
N ARG A 178 -4.25 -5.62 -7.36
CA ARG A 178 -5.31 -4.60 -7.40
C ARG A 178 -4.96 -3.35 -6.59
N ASP A 179 -4.20 -3.49 -5.50
CA ASP A 179 -3.74 -2.34 -4.72
C ASP A 179 -2.74 -1.50 -5.51
N ARG A 180 -1.79 -2.11 -6.23
CA ARG A 180 -0.89 -1.40 -7.15
C ARG A 180 -1.65 -0.66 -8.24
N GLN A 181 -2.72 -1.25 -8.80
CA GLN A 181 -3.58 -0.60 -9.78
C GLN A 181 -4.26 0.65 -9.19
N ARG A 182 -4.74 0.59 -7.92
CA ARG A 182 -5.28 1.76 -7.21
C ARG A 182 -4.24 2.87 -7.09
N LEU A 183 -3.02 2.53 -6.69
CA LEU A 183 -1.93 3.51 -6.56
C LEU A 183 -1.60 4.18 -7.91
N ALA A 184 -1.54 3.43 -9.00
CA ALA A 184 -1.33 3.97 -10.34
C ALA A 184 -2.46 4.92 -10.78
N ASP A 185 -3.71 4.60 -10.46
CA ASP A 185 -4.87 5.46 -10.75
C ASP A 185 -4.84 6.75 -9.94
N ILE A 186 -4.48 6.69 -8.64
CA ILE A 186 -4.30 7.86 -7.78
C ILE A 186 -3.18 8.74 -8.33
N TYR A 187 -2.03 8.14 -8.65
CA TYR A 187 -0.87 8.85 -9.18
C TYR A 187 -1.23 9.70 -10.40
N LYS A 188 -1.99 9.17 -11.36
CA LYS A 188 -2.44 9.88 -12.55
C LYS A 188 -3.39 11.04 -12.21
N ARG A 189 -4.38 10.82 -11.35
CA ARG A 189 -5.36 11.87 -10.99
C ARG A 189 -4.73 13.00 -10.20
N MET A 190 -3.81 12.71 -9.29
CA MET A 190 -3.15 13.74 -8.49
C MET A 190 -2.08 14.53 -9.23
N ASN A 191 -1.60 14.06 -10.38
CA ASN A 191 -0.42 14.60 -11.05
C ASN A 191 -0.73 15.88 -11.83
N TYR A 192 -1.34 16.90 -11.18
CA TYR A 192 -1.58 18.23 -11.69
C TYR A 192 -1.04 19.30 -10.73
N CYS A 193 -0.33 20.30 -11.31
CA CYS A 193 0.39 21.32 -10.55
C CYS A 193 -0.53 22.43 -10.03
N PRO A 194 -0.63 22.67 -8.72
CA PRO A 194 -1.43 23.76 -8.17
C PRO A 194 -0.70 25.11 -8.17
N LEU A 195 0.64 25.15 -8.27
CA LEU A 195 1.43 26.35 -8.13
C LEU A 195 1.05 27.41 -9.19
N GLY A 196 0.96 28.67 -8.76
CA GLY A 196 0.47 29.79 -9.53
C GLY A 196 -1.03 30.04 -9.40
N ALA A 197 -1.74 29.25 -8.57
CA ALA A 197 -3.12 29.53 -8.19
C ALA A 197 -3.26 30.70 -7.20
N GLY A 198 -2.14 31.12 -6.60
CA GLY A 198 -2.13 32.15 -5.56
C GLY A 198 -2.92 31.72 -4.32
N ALA A 199 -3.56 32.69 -3.65
CA ALA A 199 -4.39 32.35 -2.50
C ALA A 199 -5.68 31.61 -2.88
N LEU A 200 -6.29 31.96 -4.05
CA LEU A 200 -7.50 31.35 -4.60
C LEU A 200 -7.91 31.87 -6.00
N ALA A 201 -7.39 33.03 -6.41
CA ALA A 201 -7.86 33.75 -7.61
C ALA A 201 -6.74 33.96 -8.65
N GLY A 202 -5.63 33.22 -8.52
CA GLY A 202 -4.44 33.47 -9.33
C GLY A 202 -3.74 34.77 -8.94
N THR A 203 -3.09 35.39 -9.90
CA THR A 203 -2.31 36.63 -9.72
C THR A 203 -2.37 37.49 -10.97
N THR A 204 -2.07 38.78 -10.82
CA THR A 204 -1.93 39.71 -11.96
C THR A 204 -0.60 39.62 -12.67
N TYR A 205 0.36 38.87 -12.15
CA TYR A 205 1.63 38.58 -12.82
C TYR A 205 1.42 37.56 -13.96
N PRO A 206 2.13 37.66 -15.06
CA PRO A 206 2.00 36.73 -16.21
C PRO A 206 2.76 35.41 -15.93
N LEU A 207 2.35 34.66 -14.93
CA LEU A 207 2.98 33.38 -14.59
C LEU A 207 2.75 32.31 -15.66
N ASP A 208 3.79 31.59 -16.04
CA ASP A 208 3.73 30.44 -16.95
C ASP A 208 3.53 29.14 -16.16
N ARG A 209 2.27 28.82 -15.81
CA ARG A 209 1.90 27.64 -15.05
C ARG A 209 2.16 26.34 -15.80
N GLU A 210 2.08 26.34 -17.14
CA GLU A 210 2.42 25.18 -17.98
C GLU A 210 3.92 24.86 -17.89
N TYR A 211 4.77 25.89 -17.91
CA TYR A 211 6.20 25.72 -17.75
C TYR A 211 6.55 25.19 -16.36
N THR A 212 5.94 25.73 -15.30
CA THR A 212 6.10 25.26 -13.94
C THR A 212 5.71 23.78 -13.80
N ALA A 213 4.55 23.40 -14.34
CA ALA A 213 4.07 22.03 -14.31
C ALA A 213 5.05 21.06 -15.01
N ARG A 214 5.57 21.45 -16.19
CA ARG A 214 6.56 20.61 -16.91
C ARG A 214 7.84 20.42 -16.12
N LEU A 215 8.41 21.49 -15.55
CA LEU A 215 9.65 21.40 -14.76
C LEU A 215 9.48 20.49 -13.53
N LEU A 216 8.30 20.48 -12.92
CA LEU A 216 7.96 19.62 -11.78
C LEU A 216 7.43 18.24 -12.21
N ARG A 217 7.45 17.91 -13.51
CA ARG A 217 6.98 16.62 -14.05
C ARG A 217 5.51 16.32 -13.71
N PHE A 218 4.66 17.34 -13.71
CA PHE A 218 3.23 17.19 -13.68
C PHE A 218 2.66 17.05 -15.10
N GLU A 219 1.47 16.44 -15.24
CA GLU A 219 0.75 16.34 -16.51
C GLU A 219 0.40 17.73 -17.08
N GLY A 220 0.05 18.66 -16.19
CA GLY A 220 -0.28 20.04 -16.49
C GLY A 220 -0.64 20.82 -15.22
N PRO A 221 -1.04 22.10 -15.34
CA PRO A 221 -1.58 22.85 -14.21
C PRO A 221 -3.00 22.42 -13.89
N THR A 222 -3.41 22.59 -12.61
CA THR A 222 -4.82 22.53 -12.22
C THR A 222 -5.61 23.66 -12.89
N LEU A 223 -6.86 23.39 -13.30
CA LEU A 223 -7.62 24.29 -14.17
C LEU A 223 -8.51 25.31 -13.42
N ASN A 224 -8.65 25.18 -12.11
CA ASN A 224 -9.40 26.14 -11.28
C ASN A 224 -8.57 26.51 -10.05
N SER A 225 -8.31 27.81 -9.85
CA SER A 225 -7.43 28.30 -8.79
C SER A 225 -8.02 28.18 -7.38
N ILE A 226 -9.33 28.12 -7.24
CA ILE A 226 -9.98 27.89 -5.93
C ILE A 226 -9.82 26.43 -5.55
N ASP A 227 -10.11 25.51 -6.46
CA ASP A 227 -9.95 24.07 -6.30
C ASP A 227 -8.48 23.68 -6.04
N SER A 228 -7.56 24.34 -6.75
CA SER A 228 -6.11 24.10 -6.64
C SER A 228 -5.57 24.13 -5.20
N VAL A 229 -6.09 25.04 -4.38
CA VAL A 229 -5.69 25.26 -2.99
C VAL A 229 -6.58 24.53 -1.97
N ALA A 230 -7.76 24.07 -2.40
CA ALA A 230 -8.74 23.38 -1.57
C ALA A 230 -8.69 21.86 -1.66
N ASP A 231 -8.25 21.31 -2.80
CA ASP A 231 -8.29 19.87 -3.07
C ASP A 231 -7.39 19.07 -2.11
N ARG A 232 -8.01 18.05 -1.53
CA ARG A 232 -7.37 16.99 -0.74
C ARG A 232 -7.88 15.61 -1.17
N ASP A 233 -8.59 15.49 -2.28
CA ASP A 233 -9.15 14.23 -2.76
C ASP A 233 -8.05 13.20 -2.98
N TYR A 234 -6.92 13.59 -3.58
CA TYR A 234 -5.77 12.72 -3.79
C TYR A 234 -5.22 12.12 -2.49
N LEU A 235 -5.26 12.88 -1.39
CA LEU A 235 -4.79 12.42 -0.09
C LEU A 235 -5.80 11.45 0.55
N ILE A 236 -7.10 11.74 0.42
CA ILE A 236 -8.20 10.85 0.83
C ILE A 236 -8.13 9.54 0.03
N GLU A 237 -7.94 9.61 -1.28
CA GLU A 237 -7.78 8.42 -2.13
C GLU A 237 -6.56 7.59 -1.71
N PHE A 238 -5.42 8.24 -1.43
CA PHE A 238 -4.22 7.53 -0.99
C PHE A 238 -4.42 6.86 0.37
N LEU A 239 -4.98 7.56 1.37
CA LEU A 239 -5.31 6.97 2.68
C LEU A 239 -6.33 5.83 2.55
N SER A 240 -7.27 5.92 1.60
CA SER A 240 -8.20 4.83 1.28
C SER A 240 -7.49 3.61 0.68
N ALA A 241 -6.53 3.84 -0.22
CA ALA A 241 -5.69 2.76 -0.77
C ALA A 241 -4.84 2.11 0.33
N LEU A 242 -4.16 2.91 1.18
CA LEU A 242 -3.40 2.41 2.33
C LEU A 242 -4.29 1.61 3.28
N SER A 243 -5.51 2.06 3.55
CA SER A 243 -6.50 1.33 4.36
C SER A 243 -6.85 -0.02 3.74
N THR A 244 -6.99 -0.10 2.42
CA THR A 244 -7.26 -1.35 1.70
C THR A 244 -6.06 -2.29 1.75
N ILE A 245 -4.84 -1.79 1.53
CA ILE A 245 -3.60 -2.55 1.66
C ILE A 245 -3.48 -3.14 3.08
N MET A 246 -3.68 -2.31 4.10
CA MET A 246 -3.62 -2.75 5.50
C MET A 246 -4.70 -3.79 5.83
N MET A 247 -5.89 -3.70 5.24
CA MET A 247 -6.93 -4.73 5.37
C MET A 247 -6.46 -6.07 4.76
N HIS A 248 -5.83 -6.06 3.59
CA HIS A 248 -5.28 -7.26 2.98
C HIS A 248 -4.15 -7.85 3.82
N LEU A 249 -3.23 -7.02 4.32
CA LEU A 249 -2.16 -7.45 5.23
C LEU A 249 -2.72 -8.01 6.55
N SER A 250 -3.77 -7.39 7.10
CA SER A 250 -4.44 -7.86 8.32
C SER A 250 -5.05 -9.24 8.14
N ARG A 251 -5.72 -9.49 7.01
CA ARG A 251 -6.27 -10.82 6.69
C ARG A 251 -5.18 -11.87 6.53
N PHE A 252 -4.11 -11.54 5.85
CA PHE A 252 -2.98 -12.46 5.69
C PHE A 252 -2.27 -12.72 7.02
N SER A 253 -2.10 -11.69 7.85
CA SER A 253 -1.58 -11.81 9.21
C SER A 253 -2.40 -12.76 10.08
N GLU A 254 -3.75 -12.65 10.02
CA GLU A 254 -4.65 -13.54 10.75
C GLU A 254 -4.44 -15.00 10.37
N GLU A 255 -4.32 -15.32 9.09
CA GLU A 255 -4.05 -16.68 8.64
C GLU A 255 -2.68 -17.19 9.09
N ILE A 256 -1.63 -16.34 9.05
CA ILE A 256 -0.30 -16.69 9.54
C ILE A 256 -0.34 -16.98 11.05
N ILE A 257 -1.06 -16.18 11.84
CA ILE A 257 -1.24 -16.39 13.28
C ILE A 257 -1.91 -17.74 13.54
N ILE A 258 -2.99 -18.04 12.83
CA ILE A 258 -3.68 -19.33 12.90
C ILE A 258 -2.72 -20.47 12.52
N TRP A 259 -2.02 -20.35 11.39
CA TRP A 259 -1.11 -21.39 10.91
C TRP A 259 0.12 -21.61 11.80
N ASN A 260 0.56 -20.57 12.52
CA ASN A 260 1.67 -20.66 13.46
C ASN A 260 1.24 -21.23 14.83
N SER A 261 -0.07 -21.33 15.12
CA SER A 261 -0.57 -21.84 16.38
C SER A 261 -0.16 -23.30 16.64
N ASN A 262 -0.16 -23.70 17.92
CA ASN A 262 0.15 -25.07 18.31
C ASN A 262 -0.84 -26.10 17.75
N GLU A 263 -2.07 -25.68 17.45
CA GLU A 263 -3.15 -26.50 16.90
C GLU A 263 -2.94 -26.79 15.41
N TYR A 264 -2.53 -25.77 14.63
CA TYR A 264 -2.33 -25.91 13.18
C TYR A 264 -0.90 -26.35 12.83
N GLN A 265 0.11 -25.65 13.32
CA GLN A 265 1.53 -25.92 13.05
C GLN A 265 1.85 -26.03 11.55
N PHE A 266 1.23 -25.22 10.71
CA PHE A 266 1.48 -25.21 9.26
C PHE A 266 2.73 -24.44 8.89
N VAL A 267 3.06 -23.42 9.70
CA VAL A 267 4.23 -22.56 9.47
C VAL A 267 5.07 -22.43 10.74
N GLU A 268 6.31 -22.05 10.53
CA GLU A 268 7.25 -21.62 11.56
C GLU A 268 7.86 -20.29 11.15
N LEU A 269 7.67 -19.27 11.96
CA LEU A 269 8.27 -17.96 11.74
C LEU A 269 9.76 -18.00 12.07
N ASP A 270 10.55 -17.18 11.38
CA ASP A 270 11.97 -16.98 11.69
C ASP A 270 12.11 -16.27 13.05
N ASP A 271 13.21 -16.55 13.76
CA ASP A 271 13.48 -15.94 15.06
C ASP A 271 13.64 -14.42 14.96
N ALA A 272 14.11 -13.91 13.82
CA ALA A 272 14.23 -12.48 13.56
C ALA A 272 12.89 -11.75 13.47
N TYR A 273 11.79 -12.47 13.25
CA TYR A 273 10.41 -11.94 13.14
C TYR A 273 9.48 -12.46 14.23
N SER A 274 10.03 -12.88 15.36
CA SER A 274 9.28 -13.47 16.47
C SER A 274 9.83 -12.95 17.79
N THR A 275 9.03 -13.00 18.85
CA THR A 275 9.53 -12.76 20.21
C THR A 275 9.29 -13.96 21.10
N GLY A 276 10.03 -14.04 22.20
CA GLY A 276 9.85 -15.05 23.22
C GLY A 276 9.03 -14.55 24.40
N SER A 277 8.98 -15.35 25.46
CA SER A 277 8.40 -14.98 26.75
C SER A 277 9.49 -14.93 27.82
N SER A 278 9.46 -13.91 28.65
CA SER A 278 10.39 -13.79 29.79
C SER A 278 10.22 -14.86 30.85
N ILE A 279 9.07 -15.54 30.88
CA ILE A 279 8.72 -16.56 31.89
C ILE A 279 8.53 -17.96 31.28
N MET A 280 8.22 -18.06 29.99
CA MET A 280 7.94 -19.34 29.32
C MET A 280 8.99 -19.56 28.20
N PRO A 281 10.07 -20.30 28.46
CA PRO A 281 11.21 -20.42 27.55
C PRO A 281 10.87 -21.14 26.24
N GLN A 282 9.79 -21.89 26.17
CA GLN A 282 9.31 -22.61 24.99
C GLN A 282 8.43 -21.74 24.07
N LYS A 283 8.01 -20.55 24.52
CA LYS A 283 7.03 -19.72 23.81
C LYS A 283 7.69 -18.87 22.73
N LYS A 284 7.12 -18.90 21.53
CA LYS A 284 7.51 -18.09 20.40
C LYS A 284 6.26 -17.44 19.79
N ASN A 285 6.20 -16.13 19.77
CA ASN A 285 5.01 -15.36 19.41
C ASN A 285 5.11 -14.79 17.98
N PRO A 286 3.99 -14.73 17.23
CA PRO A 286 3.94 -14.14 15.90
C PRO A 286 3.71 -12.60 15.96
N ASP A 287 4.51 -11.87 16.75
CA ASP A 287 4.25 -10.47 17.10
C ASP A 287 4.16 -9.54 15.88
N ILE A 288 4.96 -9.78 14.84
CA ILE A 288 4.92 -8.96 13.64
C ILE A 288 3.55 -9.08 12.95
N ALA A 289 3.03 -10.29 12.80
CA ALA A 289 1.70 -10.51 12.24
C ALA A 289 0.60 -9.86 13.11
N GLU A 290 0.73 -9.97 14.44
CA GLU A 290 -0.23 -9.35 15.38
C GLU A 290 -0.19 -7.81 15.31
N LEU A 291 1.00 -7.21 15.26
CA LEU A 291 1.16 -5.76 15.16
C LEU A 291 0.68 -5.21 13.82
N VAL A 292 0.94 -5.89 12.71
CA VAL A 292 0.40 -5.52 11.39
C VAL A 292 -1.13 -5.52 11.42
N ARG A 293 -1.73 -6.58 11.98
CA ARG A 293 -3.19 -6.66 12.19
C ARG A 293 -3.69 -5.50 13.06
N GLY A 294 -3.03 -5.20 14.17
CA GLY A 294 -3.42 -4.12 15.10
C GLY A 294 -3.28 -2.72 14.49
N LYS A 295 -2.16 -2.44 13.79
CA LYS A 295 -1.88 -1.14 13.16
C LYS A 295 -2.84 -0.77 12.03
N THR A 296 -3.58 -1.74 11.50
CA THR A 296 -4.64 -1.48 10.49
C THR A 296 -5.66 -0.47 10.99
N GLY A 297 -6.08 -0.56 12.26
CA GLY A 297 -7.01 0.40 12.87
C GLY A 297 -6.47 1.83 12.92
N ARG A 298 -5.15 2.01 13.09
CA ARG A 298 -4.49 3.32 13.08
C ARG A 298 -4.62 4.00 11.71
N VAL A 299 -4.36 3.26 10.63
CA VAL A 299 -4.49 3.79 9.25
C VAL A 299 -5.94 4.10 8.91
N TYR A 300 -6.91 3.27 9.34
CA TYR A 300 -8.34 3.57 9.20
C TYR A 300 -8.73 4.85 9.93
N GLY A 301 -8.19 5.05 11.14
CA GLY A 301 -8.42 6.28 11.92
C GLY A 301 -7.97 7.54 11.17
N ALA A 302 -6.81 7.50 10.51
CA ALA A 302 -6.28 8.60 9.73
C ALA A 302 -7.19 8.97 8.53
N LEU A 303 -7.68 7.98 7.79
CA LEU A 303 -8.64 8.20 6.70
C LEU A 303 -9.93 8.84 7.22
N MET A 304 -10.49 8.32 8.30
CA MET A 304 -11.73 8.83 8.88
C MET A 304 -11.55 10.26 9.41
N ALA A 305 -10.40 10.56 10.01
CA ALA A 305 -10.08 11.88 10.50
C ALA A 305 -10.00 12.92 9.37
N LEU A 306 -9.28 12.58 8.26
CA LEU A 306 -9.21 13.48 7.11
C LEU A 306 -10.57 13.72 6.45
N LEU A 307 -11.38 12.68 6.26
CA LEU A 307 -12.75 12.80 5.76
C LEU A 307 -13.59 13.71 6.66
N THR A 308 -13.40 13.62 7.98
CA THR A 308 -14.12 14.44 8.97
C THR A 308 -13.65 15.89 8.93
N THR A 309 -12.34 16.13 8.77
CA THR A 309 -11.77 17.47 8.61
C THR A 309 -12.33 18.16 7.37
N MET A 310 -12.34 17.48 6.23
CA MET A 310 -12.72 18.05 4.94
C MET A 310 -14.24 18.28 4.79
N LYS A 311 -15.09 17.47 5.45
CA LYS A 311 -16.54 17.62 5.35
C LYS A 311 -17.00 19.02 5.79
N GLY A 312 -17.78 19.70 5.00
CA GLY A 312 -18.42 20.96 5.38
C GLY A 312 -17.51 22.19 5.38
N LEU A 313 -16.23 22.08 4.98
CA LEU A 313 -15.39 23.26 4.78
C LEU A 313 -15.88 24.08 3.57
N PRO A 314 -15.90 25.41 3.66
CA PRO A 314 -16.11 26.26 2.48
C PRO A 314 -14.92 26.14 1.53
N LEU A 315 -15.12 26.59 0.29
CA LEU A 315 -14.09 26.58 -0.75
C LEU A 315 -12.84 27.40 -0.37
N ALA A 316 -11.77 27.19 -1.13
CA ALA A 316 -10.43 27.70 -0.89
C ALA A 316 -9.79 27.09 0.37
N TYR A 317 -8.86 27.78 1.00
CA TYR A 317 -8.13 27.30 2.16
C TYR A 317 -8.76 27.78 3.46
N ASN A 318 -8.90 26.86 4.41
CA ASN A 318 -9.22 27.12 5.80
C ASN A 318 -8.15 26.48 6.69
N LYS A 319 -7.88 27.05 7.86
CA LYS A 319 -6.81 26.56 8.75
C LYS A 319 -7.02 25.11 9.20
N ASP A 320 -8.26 24.62 9.21
CA ASP A 320 -8.63 23.19 9.40
C ASP A 320 -7.80 22.25 8.52
N MET A 321 -7.46 22.68 7.31
CA MET A 321 -6.66 21.89 6.36
C MET A 321 -5.21 21.66 6.84
N GLN A 322 -4.74 22.32 7.89
CA GLN A 322 -3.45 22.01 8.50
C GLN A 322 -3.43 20.62 9.11
N GLU A 323 -4.60 20.12 9.54
CA GLU A 323 -4.80 18.77 10.09
C GLU A 323 -4.66 17.66 9.03
N ASP A 324 -4.45 17.99 7.75
CA ASP A 324 -4.24 17.04 6.68
C ASP A 324 -2.90 16.30 6.77
N LYS A 325 -1.90 16.83 7.52
CA LYS A 325 -0.51 16.38 7.49
C LYS A 325 -0.17 15.29 8.49
N GLU A 326 -0.32 15.54 9.79
CA GLU A 326 0.19 14.65 10.83
C GLU A 326 -0.37 13.24 10.70
N MET A 327 -1.70 13.11 10.54
CA MET A 327 -2.36 11.81 10.41
C MET A 327 -2.00 11.11 9.10
N ALA A 328 -1.85 11.88 8.00
CA ALA A 328 -1.46 11.31 6.72
C ALA A 328 -0.02 10.81 6.74
N PHE A 329 0.91 11.59 7.27
CA PHE A 329 2.31 11.19 7.43
C PHE A 329 2.43 9.92 8.28
N ASP A 330 1.73 9.89 9.41
CA ASP A 330 1.72 8.73 10.30
C ASP A 330 1.16 7.47 9.62
N ALA A 331 0.08 7.60 8.86
CA ALA A 331 -0.51 6.50 8.12
C ALA A 331 0.41 5.98 7.00
N MET A 332 1.08 6.88 6.26
CA MET A 332 2.05 6.54 5.22
C MET A 332 3.24 5.76 5.80
N ASP A 333 3.82 6.24 6.89
CA ASP A 333 4.95 5.57 7.57
C ASP A 333 4.51 4.23 8.14
N THR A 334 3.38 4.19 8.84
CA THR A 334 2.82 2.95 9.42
C THR A 334 2.59 1.89 8.35
N ALA A 335 2.01 2.26 7.20
CA ALA A 335 1.76 1.32 6.11
C ALA A 335 3.06 0.83 5.47
N ALA A 336 4.02 1.72 5.22
CA ALA A 336 5.33 1.38 4.65
C ALA A 336 6.10 0.41 5.55
N ASP A 337 6.16 0.66 6.85
CA ASP A 337 6.78 -0.22 7.84
C ASP A 337 6.08 -1.59 7.87
N CYS A 338 4.74 -1.61 7.88
CA CYS A 338 3.98 -2.86 7.90
C CYS A 338 4.23 -3.70 6.63
N ILE A 339 4.23 -3.10 5.44
CA ILE A 339 4.53 -3.81 4.18
C ILE A 339 5.95 -4.38 4.23
N THR A 340 6.92 -3.58 4.65
CA THR A 340 8.33 -3.96 4.71
C THR A 340 8.58 -5.12 5.66
N LEU A 341 8.09 -5.01 6.90
CA LEU A 341 8.27 -6.05 7.92
C LEU A 341 7.50 -7.33 7.57
N PHE A 342 6.29 -7.19 7.04
CA PHE A 342 5.49 -8.33 6.59
C PHE A 342 6.17 -9.08 5.44
N THR A 343 6.73 -8.36 4.47
CA THR A 343 7.49 -8.95 3.36
C THR A 343 8.69 -9.75 3.85
N GLY A 344 9.46 -9.20 4.79
CA GLY A 344 10.58 -9.90 5.40
C GLY A 344 10.16 -11.15 6.18
N MET A 345 9.07 -11.06 6.93
CA MET A 345 8.50 -12.17 7.70
C MET A 345 8.10 -13.34 6.80
N ILE A 346 7.32 -13.11 5.74
CA ILE A 346 6.88 -14.19 4.84
C ILE A 346 8.01 -14.76 3.99
N LYS A 347 9.03 -13.95 3.66
CA LYS A 347 10.22 -14.39 2.91
C LYS A 347 11.03 -15.43 3.66
N THR A 348 11.09 -15.36 4.99
CA THR A 348 11.89 -16.23 5.86
C THR A 348 11.08 -17.35 6.51
N MET A 349 9.76 -17.29 6.41
CA MET A 349 8.85 -18.26 7.01
C MET A 349 9.02 -19.66 6.41
N LYS A 350 9.02 -20.68 7.26
CA LYS A 350 9.12 -22.08 6.86
C LYS A 350 7.76 -22.75 6.83
N PHE A 351 7.48 -23.54 5.79
CA PHE A 351 6.25 -24.31 5.62
C PHE A 351 6.45 -25.76 6.05
N ARG A 352 5.60 -26.24 6.93
CA ARG A 352 5.58 -27.64 7.38
C ARG A 352 4.67 -28.47 6.47
N LYS A 353 5.18 -28.79 5.27
CA LYS A 353 4.43 -29.40 4.15
C LYS A 353 3.73 -30.71 4.58
N ASP A 354 4.39 -31.55 5.37
CA ASP A 354 3.81 -32.80 5.86
C ASP A 354 2.60 -32.57 6.78
N ARG A 355 2.67 -31.54 7.63
CA ARG A 355 1.54 -31.15 8.50
C ARG A 355 0.34 -30.66 7.67
N MET A 356 0.61 -29.82 6.66
CA MET A 356 -0.43 -29.33 5.74
C MET A 356 -1.11 -30.48 5.01
N ALA A 357 -0.32 -31.37 4.37
CA ALA A 357 -0.84 -32.53 3.64
C ALA A 357 -1.64 -33.47 4.55
N LYS A 358 -1.11 -33.81 5.75
CA LYS A 358 -1.84 -34.63 6.73
C LYS A 358 -3.15 -33.98 7.15
N SER A 359 -3.17 -32.67 7.33
CA SER A 359 -4.40 -31.95 7.66
C SER A 359 -5.41 -31.96 6.50
N ALA A 360 -4.94 -31.92 5.24
CA ALA A 360 -5.80 -32.00 4.06
C ALA A 360 -6.45 -33.40 3.90
N MET A 361 -5.75 -34.47 4.25
CA MET A 361 -6.30 -35.84 4.23
C MET A 361 -7.39 -36.05 5.28
N ASN A 362 -7.35 -35.34 6.39
CA ASN A 362 -8.32 -35.46 7.47
C ASN A 362 -9.48 -34.49 7.27
N GLY A 363 -10.72 -34.93 7.53
CA GLY A 363 -11.93 -34.08 7.45
C GLY A 363 -12.66 -34.16 6.12
N PHE A 364 -12.50 -35.24 5.39
CA PHE A 364 -13.26 -35.57 4.19
C PHE A 364 -13.18 -34.51 3.08
N THR A 365 -12.03 -33.84 2.94
CA THR A 365 -11.83 -32.80 1.92
C THR A 365 -12.00 -33.33 0.49
N ASN A 366 -11.88 -34.66 0.30
CA ASN A 366 -12.05 -35.40 -0.94
C ASN A 366 -13.50 -35.91 -1.16
N ALA A 367 -14.45 -35.60 -0.27
CA ALA A 367 -15.82 -36.08 -0.40
C ALA A 367 -16.52 -35.59 -1.67
N THR A 368 -16.24 -34.35 -2.09
CA THR A 368 -16.78 -33.81 -3.36
C THR A 368 -16.24 -34.60 -4.56
N ASP A 369 -14.95 -34.96 -4.53
CA ASP A 369 -14.30 -35.74 -5.59
C ASP A 369 -14.87 -37.16 -5.67
N ALA A 370 -15.20 -37.76 -4.53
CA ALA A 370 -15.91 -39.04 -4.47
C ALA A 370 -17.34 -38.94 -5.05
N ALA A 371 -18.05 -37.83 -4.84
CA ALA A 371 -19.36 -37.59 -5.47
C ALA A 371 -19.24 -37.44 -7.00
N ASP A 372 -18.25 -36.65 -7.46
CA ASP A 372 -17.97 -36.46 -8.88
C ASP A 372 -17.55 -37.78 -9.57
N TYR A 373 -16.79 -38.64 -8.85
CA TYR A 373 -16.50 -39.99 -9.31
C TYR A 373 -17.79 -40.80 -9.60
N LEU A 374 -18.74 -40.80 -8.68
CA LEU A 374 -20.02 -41.49 -8.87
C LEU A 374 -20.83 -40.87 -10.03
N VAL A 375 -20.78 -39.57 -10.20
CA VAL A 375 -21.39 -38.88 -11.36
C VAL A 375 -20.78 -39.39 -12.66
N GLY A 376 -19.44 -39.54 -12.70
CA GLY A 376 -18.73 -40.17 -13.83
C GLY A 376 -19.13 -41.61 -14.11
N LYS A 377 -19.63 -42.35 -13.11
CA LYS A 377 -20.20 -43.70 -13.24
C LYS A 377 -21.70 -43.69 -13.57
N GLY A 378 -22.28 -42.52 -13.89
CA GLY A 378 -23.67 -42.38 -14.35
C GLY A 378 -24.68 -42.15 -13.22
N VAL A 379 -24.27 -41.91 -11.99
CA VAL A 379 -25.16 -41.57 -10.88
C VAL A 379 -25.53 -40.08 -10.96
N PRO A 380 -26.83 -39.70 -10.88
CA PRO A 380 -27.20 -38.29 -10.82
C PRO A 380 -26.55 -37.58 -9.63
N PHE A 381 -26.12 -36.31 -9.81
CA PHE A 381 -25.35 -35.58 -8.76
C PHE A 381 -26.05 -35.54 -7.39
N ARG A 382 -27.39 -35.36 -7.37
CA ARG A 382 -28.16 -35.34 -6.11
C ARG A 382 -28.10 -36.68 -5.37
N ASP A 383 -28.14 -37.78 -6.11
CA ASP A 383 -28.05 -39.13 -5.55
C ASP A 383 -26.61 -39.42 -5.10
N ALA A 384 -25.63 -39.06 -5.92
CA ALA A 384 -24.21 -39.16 -5.57
C ALA A 384 -23.89 -38.41 -4.26
N HIS A 385 -24.37 -37.17 -4.13
CA HIS A 385 -24.22 -36.39 -2.90
C HIS A 385 -24.85 -37.10 -1.69
N GLY A 386 -26.03 -37.66 -1.83
CA GLY A 386 -26.70 -38.44 -0.77
C GLY A 386 -25.93 -39.73 -0.41
N ILE A 387 -25.35 -40.44 -1.40
CA ILE A 387 -24.50 -41.61 -1.19
C ILE A 387 -23.25 -41.21 -0.41
N ILE A 388 -22.56 -40.14 -0.84
CA ILE A 388 -21.35 -39.70 -0.14
C ILE A 388 -21.66 -39.19 1.25
N GLY A 389 -22.77 -38.52 1.51
CA GLY A 389 -23.21 -38.16 2.86
C GLY A 389 -23.29 -39.37 3.79
N ARG A 390 -23.87 -40.51 3.32
CA ARG A 390 -23.88 -41.75 4.10
C ARG A 390 -22.48 -42.36 4.26
N LEU A 391 -21.64 -42.29 3.23
CA LEU A 391 -20.28 -42.77 3.28
C LEU A 391 -19.43 -41.99 4.33
N VAL A 392 -19.55 -40.67 4.36
CA VAL A 392 -18.89 -39.82 5.37
C VAL A 392 -19.37 -40.19 6.78
N LEU A 393 -20.68 -40.35 6.98
CA LEU A 393 -21.22 -40.77 8.28
C LEU A 393 -20.64 -42.14 8.71
N TYR A 394 -20.61 -43.11 7.78
CA TYR A 394 -19.98 -44.40 8.03
C TYR A 394 -18.50 -44.31 8.42
N CYS A 395 -17.75 -43.45 7.76
CA CYS A 395 -16.36 -43.18 8.09
C CYS A 395 -16.21 -42.55 9.48
N ILE A 396 -17.08 -41.61 9.85
CA ILE A 396 -17.08 -40.98 11.19
C ILE A 396 -17.33 -42.01 12.28
N GLU A 397 -18.33 -42.88 12.10
CA GLU A 397 -18.68 -43.94 13.07
C GLU A 397 -17.55 -44.96 13.26
N LYS A 398 -16.72 -45.16 12.23
CA LYS A 398 -15.57 -46.06 12.27
C LYS A 398 -14.23 -45.39 12.61
N ASP A 399 -14.23 -44.08 12.82
CA ASP A 399 -12.99 -43.28 13.00
C ASP A 399 -11.97 -43.54 11.88
N THR A 400 -12.42 -43.45 10.63
CA THR A 400 -11.60 -43.73 9.45
C THR A 400 -11.84 -42.67 8.34
N SER A 401 -11.07 -42.77 7.24
CA SER A 401 -11.21 -41.92 6.04
C SER A 401 -11.73 -42.72 4.84
N ILE A 402 -12.22 -42.00 3.80
CA ILE A 402 -12.78 -42.62 2.59
C ILE A 402 -11.74 -43.51 1.89
N ASP A 403 -10.50 -43.05 1.80
CA ASP A 403 -9.39 -43.73 1.14
C ASP A 403 -8.84 -44.95 1.92
N ALA A 404 -9.18 -45.05 3.20
CA ALA A 404 -8.78 -46.17 4.06
C ALA A 404 -9.80 -47.33 4.11
N LEU A 405 -11.01 -47.12 3.55
CA LEU A 405 -12.03 -48.18 3.48
C LEU A 405 -11.66 -49.21 2.43
N SER A 406 -11.98 -50.50 2.71
CA SER A 406 -11.90 -51.57 1.73
C SER A 406 -12.97 -51.40 0.63
N LEU A 407 -12.69 -51.91 -0.57
CA LEU A 407 -13.69 -51.90 -1.66
C LEU A 407 -15.00 -52.58 -1.29
N LYS A 408 -14.95 -53.61 -0.44
CA LYS A 408 -16.14 -54.30 0.09
C LYS A 408 -16.99 -53.35 0.93
N GLU A 409 -16.38 -52.52 1.77
CA GLU A 409 -17.12 -51.52 2.58
C GLU A 409 -17.66 -50.40 1.70
N LEU A 410 -16.90 -49.89 0.74
CA LEU A 410 -17.39 -48.91 -0.22
C LEU A 410 -18.62 -49.44 -1.01
N ARG A 411 -18.51 -50.69 -1.49
CA ARG A 411 -19.62 -51.35 -2.20
C ARG A 411 -20.84 -51.62 -1.34
N SER A 412 -20.70 -51.69 -0.03
CA SER A 412 -21.88 -51.82 0.87
C SER A 412 -22.71 -50.52 0.90
N ILE A 413 -22.12 -49.39 0.53
CA ILE A 413 -22.81 -48.09 0.44
C ILE A 413 -23.33 -47.83 -0.96
N SER A 414 -22.56 -48.21 -2.02
CA SER A 414 -22.99 -48.19 -3.43
C SER A 414 -22.20 -49.19 -4.25
N ASP A 415 -22.89 -49.98 -5.06
CA ASP A 415 -22.30 -50.95 -6.00
C ASP A 415 -21.49 -50.29 -7.14
N LYS A 416 -21.60 -48.99 -7.30
CA LYS A 416 -20.88 -48.18 -8.30
C LYS A 416 -19.43 -47.93 -7.95
N PHE A 417 -18.97 -48.22 -6.75
CA PHE A 417 -17.56 -48.08 -6.38
C PHE A 417 -16.71 -49.25 -6.97
N GLU A 418 -15.67 -48.88 -7.67
CA GLU A 418 -14.67 -49.78 -8.26
C GLU A 418 -13.26 -49.44 -7.73
N GLU A 419 -12.20 -50.21 -8.09
CA GLU A 419 -10.84 -50.02 -7.63
C GLU A 419 -10.28 -48.62 -7.96
N ASP A 420 -10.73 -47.99 -9.04
CA ASP A 420 -10.29 -46.67 -9.49
C ASP A 420 -10.74 -45.53 -8.57
N ILE A 421 -11.60 -45.77 -7.59
CA ILE A 421 -12.00 -44.79 -6.57
C ILE A 421 -10.80 -44.32 -5.75
N TYR A 422 -9.85 -45.21 -5.42
CA TYR A 422 -8.69 -44.83 -4.60
C TYR A 422 -7.79 -43.82 -5.28
N ASP A 423 -7.63 -43.89 -6.61
CA ASP A 423 -6.96 -42.83 -7.37
C ASP A 423 -7.80 -41.55 -7.41
N ALA A 424 -9.10 -41.67 -7.65
CA ALA A 424 -10.00 -40.51 -7.75
C ALA A 424 -10.05 -39.68 -6.49
N VAL A 425 -10.00 -40.28 -5.28
CA VAL A 425 -10.03 -39.58 -3.99
C VAL A 425 -8.64 -39.29 -3.42
N SER A 426 -7.57 -39.64 -4.12
CA SER A 426 -6.23 -39.30 -3.68
C SER A 426 -6.04 -37.78 -3.64
N LEU A 427 -5.36 -37.26 -2.62
CA LEU A 427 -5.13 -35.83 -2.44
C LEU A 427 -4.54 -35.16 -3.70
N LYS A 428 -3.61 -35.84 -4.34
CA LYS A 428 -2.98 -35.39 -5.58
C LYS A 428 -4.01 -35.27 -6.71
N THR A 429 -4.76 -36.33 -6.99
CA THR A 429 -5.74 -36.35 -8.07
C THR A 429 -6.85 -35.34 -7.86
N CYS A 430 -7.34 -35.18 -6.62
CA CYS A 430 -8.33 -34.17 -6.27
C CYS A 430 -7.89 -32.75 -6.65
N VAL A 431 -6.61 -32.41 -6.49
CA VAL A 431 -6.06 -31.10 -6.86
C VAL A 431 -5.77 -31.00 -8.34
N GLU A 432 -5.05 -32.00 -8.91
CA GLU A 432 -4.52 -31.94 -10.28
C GLU A 432 -5.62 -31.99 -11.37
N LYS A 433 -6.79 -32.59 -11.08
CA LYS A 433 -7.93 -32.59 -12.01
C LYS A 433 -8.66 -31.25 -12.08
N ARG A 434 -8.38 -30.29 -11.21
CA ARG A 434 -8.98 -28.95 -11.22
C ARG A 434 -8.20 -28.03 -12.17
N LEU A 435 -8.58 -28.04 -13.45
CA LEU A 435 -7.88 -27.37 -14.55
C LEU A 435 -8.59 -26.12 -15.08
N THR A 436 -9.72 -25.72 -14.49
CA THR A 436 -10.42 -24.48 -14.88
C THR A 436 -9.57 -23.27 -14.50
N VAL A 437 -9.77 -22.14 -15.19
CA VAL A 437 -9.02 -20.90 -14.92
C VAL A 437 -9.17 -20.51 -13.45
N GLY A 438 -8.04 -20.31 -12.77
CA GLY A 438 -7.99 -19.95 -11.35
C GLY A 438 -8.07 -21.13 -10.37
N ALA A 439 -8.14 -22.38 -10.85
CA ALA A 439 -8.18 -23.58 -10.02
C ALA A 439 -6.77 -24.01 -9.54
N PRO A 440 -6.66 -24.87 -8.50
CA PRO A 440 -5.40 -25.19 -7.83
C PRO A 440 -4.49 -26.18 -8.58
N GLY A 441 -4.91 -26.82 -9.66
CA GLY A 441 -4.11 -27.79 -10.40
C GLY A 441 -2.77 -27.18 -10.86
N ALA A 442 -1.68 -27.95 -10.74
CA ALA A 442 -0.31 -27.44 -10.97
C ALA A 442 -0.13 -26.85 -12.38
N GLU A 443 -0.74 -27.45 -13.42
CA GLU A 443 -0.67 -26.92 -14.78
C GLU A 443 -1.33 -25.52 -14.87
N MET A 444 -2.49 -25.32 -14.24
CA MET A 444 -3.16 -24.03 -14.23
C MET A 444 -2.38 -23.00 -13.41
N MET A 445 -1.84 -23.41 -12.26
CA MET A 445 -1.02 -22.52 -11.42
C MET A 445 0.25 -22.07 -12.12
N LYS A 446 0.91 -22.91 -12.90
CA LYS A 446 2.06 -22.51 -13.75
C LYS A 446 1.67 -21.39 -14.72
N ARG A 447 0.52 -21.52 -15.40
CA ARG A 447 0.03 -20.48 -16.31
C ARG A 447 -0.28 -19.16 -15.59
N VAL A 448 -0.84 -19.21 -14.37
CA VAL A 448 -1.09 -18.03 -13.53
C VAL A 448 0.22 -17.38 -13.13
N ILE A 449 1.20 -18.16 -12.69
CA ILE A 449 2.54 -17.70 -12.31
C ILE A 449 3.22 -16.97 -13.48
N GLU A 450 3.22 -17.55 -14.69
CA GLU A 450 3.81 -16.88 -15.86
C GLU A 450 3.16 -15.54 -16.19
N LYS A 451 1.82 -15.44 -16.08
CA LYS A 451 1.11 -14.17 -16.25
C LYS A 451 1.48 -13.16 -15.16
N ASN A 452 1.68 -13.61 -13.94
CA ASN A 452 2.07 -12.76 -12.83
C ASN A 452 3.52 -12.28 -12.96
N LYS A 453 4.42 -13.11 -13.48
CA LYS A 453 5.79 -12.70 -13.87
C LYS A 453 5.77 -11.62 -14.93
N GLU A 454 4.91 -11.77 -15.95
CA GLU A 454 4.79 -10.77 -17.01
C GLU A 454 4.24 -9.45 -16.46
N TYR A 455 3.26 -9.50 -15.56
CA TYR A 455 2.75 -8.33 -14.87
C TYR A 455 3.84 -7.56 -14.09
N LEU A 456 4.72 -8.27 -13.37
CA LEU A 456 5.79 -7.65 -12.57
C LEU A 456 6.91 -7.02 -13.42
N LYS A 457 7.02 -7.35 -14.72
CA LYS A 457 7.99 -6.69 -15.61
C LYS A 457 7.62 -5.25 -15.94
N THR A 458 6.40 -4.83 -15.67
CA THR A 458 5.89 -3.52 -16.04
C THR A 458 5.36 -2.80 -14.81
N ASN A 459 5.99 -1.68 -14.46
CA ASN A 459 5.51 -0.78 -13.42
C ASN A 459 4.71 0.36 -14.06
N ALA A 460 3.39 0.42 -13.77
CA ALA A 460 2.51 1.40 -14.40
C ALA A 460 2.83 2.85 -14.02
N ILE A 461 3.34 3.09 -12.81
CA ILE A 461 3.76 4.43 -12.35
C ILE A 461 5.04 4.84 -13.07
N GLU A 462 6.03 3.97 -13.16
CA GLU A 462 7.31 4.26 -13.86
C GLU A 462 7.09 4.53 -15.34
N VAL A 463 6.27 3.72 -16.01
CA VAL A 463 5.92 3.92 -17.43
C VAL A 463 5.25 5.28 -17.62
N TYR A 464 4.34 5.67 -16.73
CA TYR A 464 3.71 6.97 -16.78
C TYR A 464 4.71 8.12 -16.54
N GLN A 465 5.61 7.99 -15.56
CA GLN A 465 6.67 8.96 -15.28
C GLN A 465 7.60 9.14 -16.50
N GLN A 466 8.07 8.05 -17.10
CA GLN A 466 8.90 8.11 -18.31
C GLN A 466 8.18 8.84 -19.46
N SER A 467 6.90 8.56 -19.66
CA SER A 467 6.11 9.26 -20.71
C SER A 467 5.98 10.77 -20.49
N LEU A 468 6.10 11.25 -19.25
CA LEU A 468 6.11 12.68 -18.93
C LEU A 468 7.50 13.29 -19.18
N GLU A 469 8.58 12.56 -18.86
CA GLU A 469 9.96 12.99 -19.13
C GLU A 469 10.23 13.19 -20.63
N ASP A 470 9.70 12.30 -21.46
CA ASP A 470 9.80 12.39 -22.93
C ASP A 470 9.14 13.66 -23.50
N ARG A 471 8.24 14.31 -22.76
CA ARG A 471 7.58 15.56 -23.15
C ARG A 471 8.35 16.82 -22.71
N LEU A 472 9.42 16.67 -21.92
CA LEU A 472 10.25 17.81 -21.53
C LEU A 472 11.06 18.30 -22.74
N PRO A 473 11.14 19.60 -23.01
CA PRO A 473 12.07 20.13 -24.03
C PRO A 473 13.50 19.82 -23.58
N GLN A 474 14.28 19.29 -24.51
CA GLN A 474 15.72 19.08 -24.32
C GLN A 474 16.44 20.40 -24.07
#